data_c57e166f704c5fa85af5db24374c150e
#
_entry.id   c57e166f704c5fa85af5db24374c150e
#
_cell.length_a   1.000
_cell.length_b   1.000
_cell.length_c   1.000
_cell.angle_alpha   90.00
_cell.angle_beta   90.00
_cell.angle_gamma   90.00
#
_symmetry.space_group_name_H-M   'P 1'
#
loop_
_entity.id
_entity.type
_entity.pdbx_description
1 polymer ?
#
loop_
_entity_poly.entity_id
_entity_poly.type
_entity_poly.pdbx_seq_one_letter_code
_entity_poly.pdbx_strand_id
1 'polypeptide(L)' 'MNTSTKLLNAMSNNPIDWQIAQLQTVAKQYGISWRHDGGSHCVFITAKGHTLPVPAHRPIKPIYVKKFVALVKETQDV' A
#
# COMPACT_ATOMS: atom_id res chain seq x y z
N MET A 1 6.96 11.59 -14.33
CA MET A 1 6.58 10.62 -13.27
C MET A 1 5.56 11.26 -12.34
N ASN A 2 4.56 10.50 -11.95
CA ASN A 2 3.57 11.02 -11.02
C ASN A 2 4.02 10.81 -9.56
N THR A 3 3.28 11.43 -8.65
CA THR A 3 3.58 11.36 -7.21
C THR A 3 3.55 9.92 -6.69
N SER A 4 2.64 9.10 -7.20
CA SER A 4 2.51 7.71 -6.74
C SER A 4 3.73 6.88 -7.10
N THR A 5 4.30 7.09 -8.28
CA THR A 5 5.52 6.39 -8.69
C THR A 5 6.68 6.78 -7.77
N LYS A 6 6.80 8.07 -7.43
CA LYS A 6 7.84 8.54 -6.53
C LYS A 6 7.66 7.94 -5.13
N LEU A 7 6.43 7.90 -4.62
CA LEU A 7 6.14 7.31 -3.33
C LEU A 7 6.47 5.82 -3.31
N LEU A 8 6.09 5.10 -4.36
CA LEU A 8 6.36 3.67 -4.44
C LEU A 8 7.85 3.38 -4.43
N ASN A 9 8.62 4.15 -5.20
CA ASN A 9 10.08 4.00 -5.23
C ASN A 9 10.69 4.30 -3.88
N ALA A 10 10.22 5.35 -3.22
CA ALA A 10 10.70 5.72 -1.89
C ALA A 10 10.40 4.62 -0.86
N MET A 11 9.22 4.03 -0.93
CA MET A 11 8.84 2.91 -0.05
C MET A 11 9.73 1.70 -0.27
N SER A 12 10.03 1.41 -1.55
CA SER A 12 10.88 0.29 -1.90
C SER A 12 12.31 0.47 -1.37
N ASN A 13 12.82 1.70 -1.43
CA ASN A 13 14.16 2.00 -0.96
C ASN A 13 14.25 2.14 0.54
N ASN A 14 13.19 2.65 1.17
CA ASN A 14 13.18 2.88 2.61
C ASN A 14 11.77 2.63 3.16
N PRO A 15 11.49 1.43 3.66
CA PRO A 15 10.13 1.07 4.12
C PRO A 15 9.83 1.55 5.54
N ILE A 16 10.55 2.54 6.04
CA ILE A 16 10.40 3.04 7.40
C ILE A 16 9.65 4.37 7.39
N ASP A 17 8.81 4.56 8.41
CA ASP A 17 8.18 5.86 8.69
C ASP A 17 7.09 6.23 7.67
N TRP A 18 6.30 5.25 7.24
CA TRP A 18 5.19 5.48 6.33
C TRP A 18 3.86 5.44 7.06
N GLN A 19 2.88 6.20 6.57
CA GLN A 19 1.54 6.25 7.13
C GLN A 19 0.52 5.68 6.15
N ILE A 20 -0.61 5.23 6.69
CA ILE A 20 -1.63 4.56 5.88
C ILE A 20 -2.16 5.46 4.75
N ALA A 21 -2.27 6.76 4.99
CA ALA A 21 -2.74 7.69 3.96
C ALA A 21 -1.84 7.69 2.72
N GLN A 22 -0.54 7.50 2.91
CA GLN A 22 0.40 7.43 1.79
C GLN A 22 0.23 6.15 0.99
N LEU A 23 -0.01 5.03 1.67
CA LEU A 23 -0.32 3.78 1.00
C LEU A 23 -1.62 3.89 0.21
N GLN A 24 -2.63 4.52 0.78
CA GLN A 24 -3.91 4.73 0.09
C GLN A 24 -3.76 5.59 -1.16
N THR A 25 -2.91 6.61 -1.11
CA THR A 25 -2.63 7.45 -2.27
C THR A 25 -2.06 6.63 -3.42
N VAL A 26 -1.09 5.78 -3.12
CA VAL A 26 -0.49 4.90 -4.13
C VAL A 26 -1.51 3.88 -4.64
N ALA A 27 -2.26 3.27 -3.73
CA ALA A 27 -3.26 2.27 -4.09
C ALA A 27 -4.29 2.82 -5.06
N LYS A 28 -4.79 4.02 -4.80
CA LYS A 28 -5.77 4.67 -5.66
C LYS A 28 -5.23 4.84 -7.08
N GLN A 29 -3.98 5.23 -7.20
CA GLN A 29 -3.35 5.46 -8.51
C GLN A 29 -3.21 4.16 -9.31
N TYR A 30 -3.00 3.04 -8.64
CA TYR A 30 -2.80 1.76 -9.30
C TYR A 30 -4.06 0.89 -9.34
N GLY A 31 -5.21 1.47 -9.03
CA GLY A 31 -6.49 0.76 -9.14
C GLY A 31 -6.71 -0.26 -8.02
N ILE A 32 -6.01 -0.12 -6.92
CA ILE A 32 -6.20 -0.97 -5.75
C ILE A 32 -7.19 -0.29 -4.82
N SER A 33 -8.27 -0.99 -4.49
CA SER A 33 -9.24 -0.48 -3.53
C SER A 33 -8.84 -0.88 -2.11
N TRP A 34 -9.52 -0.31 -1.13
CA TRP A 34 -9.30 -0.67 0.26
C TRP A 34 -10.57 -0.44 1.06
N ARG A 35 -10.62 -1.06 2.23
CA ARG A 35 -11.68 -0.81 3.18
C ARG A 35 -11.11 -0.75 4.60
N HIS A 36 -11.72 0.08 5.44
CA HIS A 36 -11.45 0.12 6.86
C HIS A 36 -12.58 -0.62 7.57
N ASP A 37 -12.23 -1.55 8.41
CA ASP A 37 -13.22 -2.36 9.15
C ASP A 37 -13.59 -1.71 10.49
N GLY A 38 -13.65 -0.39 10.54
CA GLY A 38 -14.00 0.32 11.77
C GLY A 38 -13.00 0.13 12.90
N GLY A 39 -11.92 -0.57 12.66
CA GLY A 39 -10.87 -0.85 13.62
C GLY A 39 -9.55 -0.31 13.16
N SER A 40 -8.49 -1.05 13.48
CA SER A 40 -7.13 -0.61 13.21
C SER A 40 -6.54 -1.16 11.92
N HIS A 41 -7.31 -1.90 11.13
CA HIS A 41 -6.82 -2.50 9.89
C HIS A 41 -7.42 -1.85 8.66
N CYS A 42 -6.55 -1.63 7.68
CA CYS A 42 -6.94 -1.22 6.33
C CYS A 42 -6.63 -2.37 5.39
N VAL A 43 -7.64 -2.93 4.73
CA VAL A 43 -7.48 -4.07 3.84
C VAL A 43 -7.42 -3.57 2.41
N PHE A 44 -6.29 -3.76 1.75
CA PHE A 44 -6.12 -3.42 0.33
C PHE A 44 -6.54 -4.61 -0.52
N ILE A 45 -7.27 -4.33 -1.60
CA ILE A 45 -7.85 -5.35 -2.46
C ILE A 45 -7.52 -5.04 -3.92
N THR A 46 -6.86 -5.99 -4.59
CA THR A 46 -6.52 -5.82 -6.01
C THR A 46 -7.68 -6.27 -6.90
N ALA A 47 -7.60 -5.88 -8.17
CA ALA A 47 -8.60 -6.30 -9.17
C ALA A 47 -8.63 -7.83 -9.34
N LYS A 48 -7.53 -8.50 -9.03
CA LYS A 48 -7.46 -9.97 -9.10
C LYS A 48 -8.03 -10.64 -7.86
N GLY A 49 -8.46 -9.87 -6.87
CA GLY A 49 -9.04 -10.39 -5.65
C GLY A 49 -8.02 -10.69 -4.55
N HIS A 50 -6.78 -10.34 -4.74
CA HIS A 50 -5.77 -10.48 -3.69
C HIS A 50 -5.99 -9.42 -2.63
N THR A 51 -5.83 -9.79 -1.37
CA THR A 51 -6.03 -8.88 -0.26
C THR A 51 -4.78 -8.76 0.60
N LEU A 52 -4.60 -7.58 1.19
CA LEU A 52 -3.50 -7.34 2.11
C LEU A 52 -4.02 -6.52 3.30
N PRO A 53 -4.26 -7.14 4.44
CA PRO A 53 -4.61 -6.40 5.64
C PRO A 53 -3.37 -5.72 6.22
N VAL A 54 -3.47 -4.42 6.45
CA VAL A 54 -2.36 -3.61 6.99
C VAL A 54 -2.85 -2.92 8.26
N PRO A 55 -2.19 -3.16 9.40
CA PRO A 55 -2.50 -2.38 10.61
C PRO A 55 -2.21 -0.91 10.37
N ALA A 56 -3.20 -0.06 10.60
CA ALA A 56 -3.09 1.38 10.34
C ALA A 56 -2.44 2.15 11.49
N HIS A 57 -1.50 1.53 12.17
CA HIS A 57 -0.73 2.18 13.23
C HIS A 57 0.30 3.14 12.65
N ARG A 58 0.64 4.13 13.39
CA ARG A 58 1.64 5.12 12.99
C ARG A 58 2.95 4.87 13.74
N PRO A 59 4.05 4.68 13.01
CA PRO A 59 4.13 4.46 11.56
C PRO A 59 3.75 3.03 11.20
N ILE A 60 3.50 2.79 9.90
CA ILE A 60 3.27 1.43 9.41
C ILE A 60 4.55 0.61 9.57
N LYS A 61 4.43 -0.61 10.07
CA LYS A 61 5.60 -1.47 10.22
C LYS A 61 6.23 -1.76 8.87
N PRO A 62 7.59 -1.75 8.79
CA PRO A 62 8.28 -1.94 7.51
C PRO A 62 7.87 -3.20 6.75
N ILE A 63 7.58 -4.29 7.45
CA ILE A 63 7.16 -5.52 6.78
C ILE A 63 5.88 -5.33 5.96
N TYR A 64 4.94 -4.52 6.47
CA TYR A 64 3.70 -4.24 5.74
C TYR A 64 3.93 -3.30 4.57
N VAL A 65 4.84 -2.35 4.71
CA VAL A 65 5.22 -1.47 3.60
C VAL A 65 5.82 -2.31 2.47
N LYS A 66 6.71 -3.23 2.79
CA LYS A 66 7.31 -4.14 1.81
C LYS A 66 6.26 -5.00 1.12
N LYS A 67 5.31 -5.54 1.88
CA LYS A 67 4.22 -6.35 1.33
C LYS A 67 3.34 -5.52 0.41
N PHE A 68 3.07 -4.26 0.78
CA PHE A 68 2.28 -3.36 -0.04
C PHE A 68 2.98 -3.06 -1.36
N VAL A 69 4.28 -2.77 -1.33
CA VAL A 69 5.07 -2.53 -2.54
C VAL A 69 5.00 -3.75 -3.46
N ALA A 70 5.15 -4.94 -2.90
CA ALA A 70 5.07 -6.17 -3.69
C ALA A 70 3.68 -6.33 -4.32
N LEU A 71 2.62 -5.98 -3.58
CA LEU A 71 1.26 -6.05 -4.09
C LEU A 71 1.04 -5.11 -5.27
N VAL A 72 1.56 -3.89 -5.17
CA VAL A 72 1.47 -2.91 -6.26
C VAL A 72 2.22 -3.40 -7.49
N LYS A 73 3.42 -3.94 -7.30
CA LYS A 73 4.22 -4.46 -8.42
C LYS A 73 3.53 -5.64 -9.10
N GLU A 74 2.90 -6.49 -8.32
CA GLU A 74 2.10 -7.60 -8.86
C GLU A 74 0.97 -7.07 -9.75
N THR A 75 0.32 -5.99 -9.31
CA THR A 75 -0.76 -5.36 -10.06
C THR A 75 -0.29 -4.77 -11.38
N GLN A 76 0.94 -4.26 -11.42
CA GLN A 76 1.53 -3.68 -12.62
C GLN A 76 2.04 -4.74 -13.59
N ASP A 77 2.29 -5.92 -13.13
CA ASP A 77 2.85 -7.00 -13.92
C ASP A 77 1.74 -7.63 -14.77
N VAL A 78 1.55 -7.06 -15.93
CA VAL A 78 0.50 -7.47 -16.86
C VAL A 78 1.05 -8.42 -17.90
#